data_ff223a6ec3bfbfe6dd0a09c7a563a3cc
#
_entry.id   ff223a6ec3bfbfe6dd0a09c7a563a3cc
#
_cell.length_a   1.000
_cell.length_b   1.000
_cell.length_c   1.000
_cell.angle_alpha   90.00
_cell.angle_beta   90.00
_cell.angle_gamma   90.00
#
_symmetry.space_group_name_H-M   'P 1'
#
loop_
_entity.id
_entity.type
_entity.pdbx_description
1 polymer ?
#
loop_
_entity_poly.entity_id
_entity_poly.type
_entity_poly.pdbx_seq_one_letter_code
_entity_poly.pdbx_strand_id
1 'polypeptide(L)'
;MKTKQEILTALAHSGDDKLLLAGLLDKEQTCEQRGYLTHTKFLDLKQRALCTDAVRLAGATGHALFWGGYEDAERGIYLFYPDYMDAESAKLSAPLALLRARKRREDTLTHRDYLGSLMGLQIDRSVVGDILVHEEGADIIVLEDMAEFILMHFAKAGRKQLSLTREDLSDLKHAAVEEKRGTGSVASPRLDSVAALIFGLPRKDAQARIEKGLVFVNNTPCMKPEHQI
;
A
#
# COMPACT_ATOMS: atom_id res chain seq x y z
N MET A 1 -23.24 5.97 12.89
CA MET A 1 -22.12 6.72 12.30
C MET A 1 -21.49 7.58 13.38
N LYS A 2 -20.16 7.59 13.50
CA LYS A 2 -19.44 8.46 14.44
C LYS A 2 -19.04 9.75 13.74
N THR A 3 -19.00 10.84 14.50
CA THR A 3 -18.48 12.12 14.00
C THR A 3 -16.98 12.07 13.74
N LYS A 4 -16.47 12.95 12.88
CA LYS A 4 -15.03 13.08 12.62
C LYS A 4 -14.21 13.16 13.92
N GLN A 5 -14.65 13.99 14.87
CA GLN A 5 -13.93 14.16 16.15
C GLN A 5 -13.91 12.89 16.99
N GLU A 6 -15.01 12.14 17.05
CA GLU A 6 -15.07 10.85 17.75
C GLU A 6 -14.17 9.80 17.13
N ILE A 7 -14.07 9.77 15.78
CA ILE A 7 -13.19 8.86 15.04
C ILE A 7 -11.72 9.20 15.32
N LEU A 8 -11.35 10.48 15.23
CA LEU A 8 -9.98 10.93 15.53
C LEU A 8 -9.58 10.60 16.96
N THR A 9 -10.47 10.80 17.93
CA THR A 9 -10.22 10.48 19.34
C THR A 9 -10.06 8.98 19.58
N ALA A 10 -10.84 8.16 18.85
CA ALA A 10 -10.83 6.70 19.02
C ALA A 10 -9.64 6.00 18.36
N LEU A 11 -9.15 6.51 17.22
CA LEU A 11 -8.19 5.80 16.38
C LEU A 11 -6.81 6.44 16.30
N ALA A 12 -6.68 7.77 16.48
CA ALA A 12 -5.39 8.42 16.35
C ALA A 12 -4.52 8.22 17.60
N HIS A 13 -3.36 7.58 17.42
CA HIS A 13 -2.37 7.35 18.48
C HIS A 13 -1.17 8.30 18.39
N SER A 14 -1.06 9.05 17.28
CA SER A 14 0.01 10.02 17.01
C SER A 14 -0.53 11.26 16.30
N GLY A 15 0.30 12.32 16.21
CA GLY A 15 -0.02 13.50 15.40
C GLY A 15 -0.19 13.16 13.92
N ASP A 16 0.66 12.26 13.41
CA ASP A 16 0.61 11.82 12.01
C ASP A 16 -0.66 11.01 11.72
N ASP A 17 -1.08 10.12 12.64
CA ASP A 17 -2.34 9.39 12.50
C ASP A 17 -3.53 10.36 12.46
N LYS A 18 -3.50 11.40 13.30
CA LYS A 18 -4.55 12.42 13.34
C LYS A 18 -4.65 13.20 12.02
N LEU A 19 -3.51 13.59 11.45
CA LEU A 19 -3.48 14.29 10.16
C LEU A 19 -3.96 13.39 9.02
N LEU A 20 -3.51 12.14 8.99
CA LEU A 20 -3.92 11.14 8.02
C LEU A 20 -5.45 10.93 8.05
N LEU A 21 -5.99 10.64 9.22
CA LEU A 21 -7.42 10.39 9.40
C LEU A 21 -8.28 11.63 9.13
N ALA A 22 -7.81 12.81 9.53
CA ALA A 22 -8.51 14.06 9.23
C ALA A 22 -8.61 14.27 7.72
N GLY A 23 -7.49 14.08 7.00
CA GLY A 23 -7.45 14.21 5.54
C GLY A 23 -8.31 13.17 4.83
N LEU A 24 -8.34 11.92 5.31
CA LEU A 24 -9.22 10.87 4.80
C LEU A 24 -10.69 11.26 4.90
N LEU A 25 -11.13 11.67 6.10
CA LEU A 25 -12.53 12.04 6.36
C LEU A 25 -12.94 13.33 5.64
N ASP A 26 -12.01 14.26 5.38
CA ASP A 26 -12.28 15.44 4.56
C ASP A 26 -12.50 15.08 3.09
N LYS A 27 -11.79 14.04 2.58
CA LYS A 27 -12.01 13.52 1.22
C LYS A 27 -13.38 12.86 1.08
N GLU A 28 -13.75 12.05 2.06
CA GLU A 28 -15.07 11.42 2.13
C GLU A 28 -16.17 12.48 2.13
N GLN A 29 -16.11 13.43 3.06
CA GLN A 29 -17.08 14.51 3.15
C GLN A 29 -17.16 15.38 1.87
N THR A 30 -16.01 15.61 1.22
CA THR A 30 -15.97 16.37 -0.05
C THR A 30 -16.66 15.59 -1.16
N CYS A 31 -16.46 14.26 -1.24
CA CYS A 31 -17.15 13.42 -2.20
C CYS A 31 -18.67 13.46 -1.99
N GLU A 32 -19.13 13.28 -0.75
CA GLU A 32 -20.55 13.33 -0.40
C GLU A 32 -21.19 14.68 -0.75
N GLN A 33 -20.53 15.79 -0.39
CA GLN A 33 -21.10 17.13 -0.58
C GLN A 33 -21.06 17.63 -2.03
N ARG A 34 -20.03 17.24 -2.79
CA ARG A 34 -19.79 17.77 -4.13
C ARG A 34 -20.10 16.81 -5.27
N GLY A 35 -20.35 15.54 -4.96
CA GLY A 35 -20.76 14.52 -5.93
C GLY A 35 -19.70 14.19 -6.98
N TYR A 36 -18.40 14.27 -6.64
CA TYR A 36 -17.31 13.80 -7.50
C TYR A 36 -16.34 12.90 -6.74
N LEU A 37 -15.64 12.04 -7.48
CA LEU A 37 -14.63 11.12 -6.93
C LEU A 37 -13.50 11.90 -6.26
N THR A 38 -13.15 11.49 -5.04
CA THR A 38 -12.01 12.01 -4.30
C THR A 38 -11.10 10.87 -3.86
N HIS A 39 -9.84 11.17 -3.55
CA HIS A 39 -8.87 10.16 -3.19
C HIS A 39 -7.83 10.66 -2.18
N THR A 40 -7.21 9.71 -1.47
CA THR A 40 -6.03 9.97 -0.65
C THR A 40 -4.76 9.90 -1.50
N LYS A 41 -3.62 10.23 -0.91
CA LYS A 41 -2.33 9.78 -1.41
C LYS A 41 -2.17 8.27 -1.17
N PHE A 42 -1.08 7.65 -1.70
CA PHE A 42 -0.77 6.25 -1.43
C PHE A 42 -0.52 6.01 0.06
N LEU A 43 -1.13 4.97 0.56
CA LEU A 43 -1.04 4.49 1.93
C LEU A 43 -0.20 3.22 1.98
N ASP A 44 0.54 3.03 3.05
CA ASP A 44 1.15 1.75 3.38
C ASP A 44 0.15 0.83 4.11
N LEU A 45 0.55 -0.41 4.38
CA LEU A 45 -0.30 -1.41 5.02
C LEU A 45 -0.83 -0.98 6.41
N LYS A 46 0.01 -0.29 7.20
CA LYS A 46 -0.39 0.23 8.52
C LYS A 46 -1.42 1.34 8.38
N GLN A 47 -1.17 2.30 7.49
CA GLN A 47 -2.07 3.41 7.19
C GLN A 47 -3.39 2.91 6.61
N ARG A 48 -3.34 1.89 5.71
CA ARG A 48 -4.52 1.22 5.17
C ARG A 48 -5.40 0.65 6.27
N ALA A 49 -4.83 -0.10 7.22
CA ALA A 49 -5.58 -0.68 8.33
C ALA A 49 -6.30 0.39 9.15
N LEU A 50 -5.58 1.45 9.51
CA LEU A 50 -6.11 2.58 10.27
C LEU A 50 -7.24 3.30 9.52
N CYS A 51 -7.06 3.55 8.21
CA CYS A 51 -8.06 4.18 7.36
C CYS A 51 -9.30 3.28 7.16
N THR A 52 -9.12 1.96 7.05
CA THR A 52 -10.23 1.00 6.96
C THR A 52 -11.14 1.07 8.19
N ASP A 53 -10.55 1.14 9.39
CA ASP A 53 -11.33 1.30 10.62
C ASP A 53 -12.07 2.65 10.66
N ALA A 54 -11.43 3.73 10.19
CA ALA A 54 -12.06 5.04 10.13
C ALA A 54 -13.25 5.08 9.16
N VAL A 55 -13.10 4.54 7.95
CA VAL A 55 -14.17 4.43 6.94
C VAL A 55 -15.35 3.62 7.49
N ARG A 56 -15.07 2.51 8.19
CA ARG A 56 -16.12 1.71 8.85
C ARG A 56 -16.87 2.50 9.92
N LEU A 57 -16.16 3.24 10.78
CA LEU A 57 -16.78 4.04 11.84
C LEU A 57 -17.56 5.24 11.29
N ALA A 58 -17.13 5.81 10.18
CA ALA A 58 -17.83 6.86 9.47
C ALA A 58 -19.11 6.36 8.76
N GLY A 59 -19.21 5.04 8.51
CA GLY A 59 -20.33 4.44 7.78
C GLY A 59 -20.22 4.60 6.25
N ALA A 60 -19.03 4.91 5.74
CA ALA A 60 -18.76 5.19 4.33
C ALA A 60 -18.37 3.95 3.49
N THR A 61 -18.54 2.75 4.03
CA THR A 61 -18.07 1.49 3.40
C THR A 61 -18.75 1.18 2.05
N GLY A 62 -19.94 1.71 1.80
CA GLY A 62 -20.68 1.53 0.55
C GLY A 62 -20.15 2.38 -0.62
N HIS A 63 -19.38 3.42 -0.34
CA HIS A 63 -18.90 4.42 -1.30
C HIS A 63 -17.40 4.69 -1.16
N ALA A 64 -16.67 3.74 -0.61
CA ALA A 64 -15.23 3.81 -0.42
C ALA A 64 -14.58 2.48 -0.77
N LEU A 65 -13.45 2.54 -1.47
CA LEU A 65 -12.63 1.37 -1.75
C LEU A 65 -11.15 1.70 -1.67
N PHE A 66 -10.32 0.70 -1.33
CA PHE A 66 -8.87 0.79 -1.42
C PHE A 66 -8.42 0.20 -2.75
N TRP A 67 -7.63 0.97 -3.51
CA TRP A 67 -7.17 0.58 -4.83
C TRP A 67 -5.73 1.02 -5.09
N GLY A 68 -4.91 0.12 -5.58
CA GLY A 68 -3.51 0.38 -5.91
C GLY A 68 -3.18 0.23 -7.39
N GLY A 69 -4.22 0.10 -8.26
CA GLY A 69 -4.05 -0.09 -9.71
C GLY A 69 -4.17 -1.56 -10.15
N TYR A 70 -4.12 -2.49 -9.21
CA TYR A 70 -4.31 -3.94 -9.44
C TYR A 70 -4.80 -4.63 -8.17
N GLU A 71 -5.31 -5.86 -8.31
CA GLU A 71 -5.71 -6.67 -7.15
C GLU A 71 -4.47 -7.03 -6.31
N ASP A 72 -4.64 -7.15 -5.00
CA ASP A 72 -3.58 -7.48 -4.03
C ASP A 72 -2.44 -6.45 -3.90
N ALA A 73 -2.65 -5.20 -4.37
CA ALA A 73 -1.69 -4.13 -4.19
C ALA A 73 -1.37 -3.88 -2.71
N GLU A 74 -0.07 -3.81 -2.36
CA GLU A 74 0.36 -3.50 -1.01
C GLU A 74 0.15 -2.03 -0.67
N ARG A 75 0.45 -1.15 -1.62
CA ARG A 75 0.22 0.29 -1.51
C ARG A 75 -0.92 0.70 -2.42
N GLY A 76 -1.82 1.50 -1.90
CA GLY A 76 -2.97 2.00 -2.65
C GLY A 76 -3.49 3.30 -2.07
N ILE A 77 -4.46 3.86 -2.75
CA ILE A 77 -5.22 5.03 -2.35
C ILE A 77 -6.60 4.61 -1.86
N TYR A 78 -7.19 5.36 -0.94
CA TYR A 78 -8.63 5.30 -0.72
C TYR A 78 -9.31 6.16 -1.76
N LEU A 79 -10.27 5.58 -2.47
CA LEU A 79 -11.20 6.24 -3.38
C LEU A 79 -12.54 6.37 -2.67
N PHE A 80 -13.10 7.59 -2.68
CA PHE A 80 -14.48 7.84 -2.32
C PHE A 80 -15.22 8.23 -3.59
N TYR A 81 -16.37 7.60 -3.84
CA TYR A 81 -17.12 7.79 -5.07
C TYR A 81 -18.60 8.04 -4.78
N PRO A 82 -19.26 8.91 -5.59
CA PRO A 82 -20.66 9.26 -5.38
C PRO A 82 -21.62 8.15 -5.75
N ASP A 83 -22.89 8.24 -5.29
CA ASP A 83 -23.93 7.22 -5.43
C ASP A 83 -24.22 6.79 -6.87
N TYR A 84 -23.96 7.66 -7.85
CA TYR A 84 -24.16 7.32 -9.28
C TYR A 84 -23.04 6.48 -9.89
N MET A 85 -21.96 6.24 -9.15
CA MET A 85 -20.79 5.48 -9.59
C MET A 85 -20.72 4.17 -8.82
N ASP A 86 -20.37 3.07 -9.49
CA ASP A 86 -20.06 1.80 -8.85
C ASP A 86 -18.54 1.65 -8.59
N ALA A 87 -18.18 0.61 -7.86
CA ALA A 87 -16.79 0.36 -7.48
C ALA A 87 -15.87 0.12 -8.69
N GLU A 88 -16.36 -0.54 -9.74
CA GLU A 88 -15.55 -0.81 -10.95
C GLU A 88 -15.32 0.48 -11.74
N SER A 89 -16.34 1.31 -11.90
CA SER A 89 -16.19 2.63 -12.51
C SER A 89 -15.24 3.52 -11.70
N ALA A 90 -15.27 3.43 -10.37
CA ALA A 90 -14.34 4.16 -9.50
C ALA A 90 -12.90 3.68 -9.68
N LYS A 91 -12.65 2.36 -9.81
CA LYS A 91 -11.32 1.80 -10.12
C LYS A 91 -10.79 2.31 -11.47
N LEU A 92 -11.64 2.30 -12.52
CA LEU A 92 -11.27 2.80 -13.84
C LEU A 92 -11.00 4.31 -13.87
N SER A 93 -11.65 5.07 -13.00
CA SER A 93 -11.48 6.52 -12.87
C SER A 93 -10.40 6.90 -11.84
N ALA A 94 -9.71 5.92 -11.26
CA ALA A 94 -8.68 6.18 -10.27
C ALA A 94 -7.54 7.02 -10.89
N PRO A 95 -7.09 8.09 -10.22
CA PRO A 95 -6.03 8.96 -10.73
C PRO A 95 -4.65 8.30 -10.54
N LEU A 96 -4.47 7.17 -11.18
CA LEU A 96 -3.25 6.36 -11.15
C LEU A 96 -2.68 6.22 -12.56
N ALA A 97 -1.36 6.28 -12.67
CA ALA A 97 -0.62 6.02 -13.89
C ALA A 97 0.37 4.88 -13.71
N LEU A 98 0.54 4.07 -14.75
CA LEU A 98 1.56 3.04 -14.85
C LEU A 98 2.75 3.57 -15.64
N LEU A 99 3.92 3.60 -15.04
CA LEU A 99 5.18 3.95 -15.67
C LEU A 99 6.06 2.70 -15.76
N ARG A 100 6.41 2.28 -16.97
CA ARG A 100 7.32 1.17 -17.21
C ARG A 100 8.73 1.67 -17.40
N ALA A 101 9.60 1.33 -16.46
CA ALA A 101 11.02 1.66 -16.46
C ALA A 101 11.81 0.47 -17.00
N ARG A 102 12.22 0.52 -18.30
CA ARG A 102 13.00 -0.53 -18.94
C ARG A 102 14.48 -0.30 -18.69
N LYS A 103 15.20 -1.38 -18.31
CA LYS A 103 16.65 -1.42 -18.15
C LYS A 103 17.31 -2.12 -19.35
N ARG A 104 18.63 -2.01 -19.48
CA ARG A 104 19.38 -2.86 -20.41
C ARG A 104 19.36 -4.31 -19.93
N ARG A 105 19.43 -5.25 -20.87
CA ARG A 105 19.33 -6.69 -20.55
C ARG A 105 20.43 -7.18 -19.60
N GLU A 106 21.62 -6.64 -19.72
CA GLU A 106 22.80 -6.96 -18.88
C GLU A 106 22.75 -6.33 -17.47
N ASP A 107 21.85 -5.35 -17.24
CA ASP A 107 21.79 -4.66 -15.97
C ASP A 107 20.95 -5.45 -14.95
N THR A 108 21.41 -5.45 -13.70
CA THR A 108 20.63 -5.96 -12.56
C THR A 108 20.25 -4.78 -11.68
N LEU A 109 18.97 -4.64 -11.44
CA LEU A 109 18.39 -3.61 -10.58
C LEU A 109 17.39 -4.24 -9.63
N THR A 110 17.40 -3.78 -8.40
CA THR A 110 16.50 -4.22 -7.33
C THR A 110 15.42 -3.17 -7.05
N HIS A 111 14.37 -3.55 -6.36
CA HIS A 111 13.35 -2.61 -5.86
C HIS A 111 13.99 -1.39 -5.16
N ARG A 112 15.05 -1.62 -4.38
CA ARG A 112 15.75 -0.56 -3.63
C ARG A 112 16.43 0.46 -4.56
N ASP A 113 16.95 0.02 -5.70
CA ASP A 113 17.59 0.90 -6.68
C ASP A 113 16.58 1.85 -7.32
N TYR A 114 15.40 1.32 -7.70
CA TYR A 114 14.30 2.13 -8.24
C TYR A 114 13.77 3.11 -7.19
N LEU A 115 13.40 2.60 -6.02
CA LEU A 115 12.83 3.43 -4.96
C LEU A 115 13.81 4.53 -4.49
N GLY A 116 15.08 4.18 -4.25
CA GLY A 116 16.09 5.13 -3.81
C GLY A 116 16.32 6.24 -4.82
N SER A 117 16.32 5.91 -6.12
CA SER A 117 16.50 6.91 -7.18
C SER A 117 15.26 7.78 -7.39
N LEU A 118 14.05 7.23 -7.22
CA LEU A 118 12.81 8.02 -7.20
C LEU A 118 12.81 9.02 -6.04
N MET A 119 13.16 8.58 -4.83
CA MET A 119 13.27 9.48 -3.67
C MET A 119 14.36 10.54 -3.87
N GLY A 120 15.39 10.23 -4.64
CA GLY A 120 16.41 11.19 -5.07
C GLY A 120 15.90 12.36 -5.92
N LEU A 121 14.72 12.25 -6.51
CA LEU A 121 14.02 13.34 -7.20
C LEU A 121 13.30 14.30 -6.22
N GLN A 122 13.45 14.10 -4.92
CA GLN A 122 12.80 14.89 -3.86
C GLN A 122 11.26 14.85 -3.90
N ILE A 123 10.70 13.79 -4.44
CA ILE A 123 9.25 13.55 -4.41
C ILE A 123 8.86 12.83 -3.11
N ASP A 124 7.63 13.06 -2.66
CA ASP A 124 7.07 12.38 -1.49
C ASP A 124 6.82 10.90 -1.81
N ARG A 125 7.18 9.99 -0.88
CA ARG A 125 6.90 8.55 -1.02
C ARG A 125 5.42 8.26 -1.20
N SER A 126 4.55 9.12 -0.68
CA SER A 126 3.10 8.97 -0.76
C SER A 126 2.50 9.22 -2.16
N VAL A 127 3.28 9.69 -3.13
CA VAL A 127 2.83 9.81 -4.53
C VAL A 127 3.23 8.60 -5.37
N VAL A 128 3.98 7.65 -4.79
CA VAL A 128 4.44 6.42 -5.44
C VAL A 128 3.77 5.21 -4.77
N GLY A 129 3.10 4.40 -5.55
CA GLY A 129 2.50 3.12 -5.16
C GLY A 129 3.51 1.99 -5.11
N ASP A 130 3.13 0.85 -5.66
CA ASP A 130 4.01 -0.31 -5.76
C ASP A 130 4.99 -0.18 -6.92
N ILE A 131 6.16 -0.79 -6.74
CA ILE A 131 7.23 -0.92 -7.73
C ILE A 131 7.41 -2.42 -7.97
N LEU A 132 6.92 -2.90 -9.09
CA LEU A 132 6.92 -4.32 -9.46
C LEU A 132 8.12 -4.60 -10.36
N VAL A 133 9.17 -5.16 -9.78
CA VAL A 133 10.41 -5.47 -10.52
C VAL A 133 10.22 -6.76 -11.31
N HIS A 134 10.57 -6.73 -12.59
CA HIS A 134 10.52 -7.86 -13.49
C HIS A 134 11.79 -7.95 -14.35
N GLU A 135 11.91 -8.95 -15.22
CA GLU A 135 13.12 -9.22 -15.98
C GLU A 135 13.55 -8.02 -16.85
N GLU A 136 12.61 -7.33 -17.46
CA GLU A 136 12.91 -6.20 -18.38
C GLU A 136 13.10 -4.86 -17.65
N GLY A 137 12.80 -4.78 -16.33
CA GLY A 137 12.87 -3.54 -15.57
C GLY A 137 11.94 -3.48 -14.38
N ALA A 138 11.09 -2.45 -14.32
CA ALA A 138 10.07 -2.33 -13.28
C ALA A 138 8.84 -1.58 -13.79
N ASP A 139 7.68 -2.00 -13.34
CA ASP A 139 6.43 -1.28 -13.44
C ASP A 139 6.22 -0.49 -12.14
N ILE A 140 5.97 0.80 -12.28
CA ILE A 140 5.87 1.74 -11.17
C ILE A 140 4.51 2.42 -11.24
N ILE A 141 3.70 2.23 -10.20
CA ILE A 141 2.40 2.89 -10.10
C ILE A 141 2.58 4.20 -9.35
N VAL A 142 2.05 5.28 -9.91
CA VAL A 142 2.17 6.63 -9.35
C VAL A 142 0.83 7.36 -9.39
N LEU A 143 0.69 8.43 -8.62
CA LEU A 143 -0.44 9.35 -8.81
C LEU A 143 -0.33 10.02 -10.18
N GLU A 144 -1.46 10.20 -10.85
CA GLU A 144 -1.56 10.76 -12.20
C GLU A 144 -0.88 12.13 -12.33
N ASP A 145 -1.05 13.00 -11.34
CA ASP A 145 -0.46 14.35 -11.31
C ASP A 145 1.07 14.37 -11.25
N MET A 146 1.71 13.23 -10.87
CA MET A 146 3.16 13.09 -10.80
C MET A 146 3.75 12.34 -12.00
N ALA A 147 2.92 11.75 -12.85
CA ALA A 147 3.38 10.88 -13.92
C ALA A 147 4.33 11.60 -14.92
N GLU A 148 3.93 12.76 -15.40
CA GLU A 148 4.74 13.54 -16.35
C GLU A 148 6.06 14.00 -15.77
N PHE A 149 6.06 14.44 -14.51
CA PHE A 149 7.29 14.83 -13.80
C PHE A 149 8.26 13.65 -13.72
N ILE A 150 7.77 12.47 -13.35
CA ILE A 150 8.62 11.28 -13.22
C ILE A 150 9.09 10.81 -14.60
N LEU A 151 8.26 10.83 -15.64
CA LEU A 151 8.65 10.50 -17.00
C LEU A 151 9.81 11.37 -17.51
N MET A 152 9.79 12.66 -17.18
CA MET A 152 10.83 13.61 -17.63
C MET A 152 12.13 13.49 -16.84
N HIS A 153 12.08 13.13 -15.57
CA HIS A 153 13.23 13.29 -14.66
C HIS A 153 13.81 11.95 -14.16
N PHE A 154 13.06 10.84 -14.25
CA PHE A 154 13.52 9.53 -13.78
C PHE A 154 14.26 8.76 -14.89
N ALA A 155 15.46 9.22 -15.23
CA ALA A 155 16.25 8.64 -16.34
C ALA A 155 17.20 7.51 -15.90
N LYS A 156 17.34 7.24 -14.59
CA LYS A 156 18.28 6.23 -14.08
C LYS A 156 17.82 5.66 -12.73
N ALA A 157 18.15 4.38 -12.47
CA ALA A 157 18.07 3.77 -11.15
C ALA A 157 19.46 3.32 -10.71
N GLY A 158 19.88 3.76 -9.51
CA GLY A 158 21.26 3.63 -9.10
C GLY A 158 22.23 4.27 -10.11
N ARG A 159 23.09 3.44 -10.72
CA ARG A 159 24.05 3.90 -11.75
C ARG A 159 23.63 3.52 -13.17
N LYS A 160 22.46 2.92 -13.36
CA LYS A 160 22.00 2.34 -14.61
C LYS A 160 20.97 3.23 -15.29
N GLN A 161 21.10 3.40 -16.61
CA GLN A 161 20.15 4.18 -17.42
C GLN A 161 18.85 3.42 -17.60
N LEU A 162 17.76 4.16 -17.63
CA LEU A 162 16.41 3.65 -17.85
C LEU A 162 15.78 4.32 -19.06
N SER A 163 14.87 3.61 -19.71
CA SER A 163 13.92 4.16 -20.66
C SER A 163 12.53 4.06 -20.06
N LEU A 164 11.86 5.18 -19.84
CA LEU A 164 10.51 5.22 -19.30
C LEU A 164 9.47 5.39 -20.38
N THR A 165 8.37 4.65 -20.23
CA THR A 165 7.15 4.81 -21.04
C THR A 165 5.95 4.79 -20.09
N ARG A 166 4.89 5.50 -20.48
CA ARG A 166 3.59 5.37 -19.86
C ARG A 166 2.85 4.21 -20.53
N GLU A 167 2.26 3.35 -19.76
CA GLU A 167 1.49 2.19 -20.20
C GLU A 167 0.08 2.25 -19.60
N ASP A 168 -0.84 1.45 -20.12
CA ASP A 168 -2.14 1.24 -19.48
C ASP A 168 -2.00 0.39 -18.21
N LEU A 169 -2.83 0.64 -17.19
CA LEU A 169 -2.80 -0.17 -15.96
C LEU A 169 -3.12 -1.65 -16.23
N SER A 170 -3.88 -1.95 -17.28
CA SER A 170 -4.16 -3.33 -17.71
C SER A 170 -2.92 -4.07 -18.24
N ASP A 171 -1.88 -3.35 -18.65
CA ASP A 171 -0.63 -3.91 -19.15
C ASP A 171 0.39 -4.19 -18.04
N LEU A 172 0.00 -4.04 -16.77
CA LEU A 172 0.84 -4.27 -15.61
C LEU A 172 1.46 -5.68 -15.64
N LYS A 173 2.78 -5.74 -15.56
CA LYS A 173 3.50 -7.01 -15.46
C LYS A 173 3.56 -7.45 -14.00
N HIS A 174 2.78 -8.45 -13.66
CA HIS A 174 2.89 -9.08 -12.35
C HIS A 174 4.26 -9.77 -12.24
N ALA A 175 5.06 -9.38 -11.26
CA ALA A 175 6.16 -10.23 -10.84
C ALA A 175 5.55 -11.56 -10.37
N ALA A 176 6.07 -12.69 -10.85
CA ALA A 176 5.69 -13.98 -10.29
C ALA A 176 6.09 -13.98 -8.81
N VAL A 177 5.13 -13.77 -7.93
CA VAL A 177 5.36 -13.93 -6.49
C VAL A 177 5.54 -15.42 -6.28
N GLU A 178 6.75 -15.87 -5.95
CA GLU A 178 6.97 -17.22 -5.48
C GLU A 178 6.27 -17.41 -4.14
N GLU A 179 5.00 -17.81 -4.19
CA GLU A 179 4.26 -18.22 -3.00
C GLU A 179 4.83 -19.56 -2.50
N LYS A 180 5.54 -19.53 -1.40
CA LYS A 180 5.88 -20.75 -0.67
C LYS A 180 4.70 -21.16 0.21
N ARG A 181 3.88 -22.07 -0.29
CA ARG A 181 2.80 -22.68 0.50
C ARG A 181 3.36 -23.78 1.37
N GLY A 182 3.16 -23.68 2.67
CA GLY A 182 3.46 -24.73 3.64
C GLY A 182 2.19 -25.10 4.41
N THR A 183 2.02 -26.38 4.72
CA THR A 183 0.97 -26.87 5.61
C THR A 183 1.60 -27.41 6.86
N GLY A 184 1.01 -27.16 8.01
CA GLY A 184 1.48 -27.67 9.27
C GLY A 184 0.40 -27.51 10.35
N SER A 185 0.57 -28.21 11.46
CA SER A 185 -0.33 -28.10 12.61
C SER A 185 0.42 -27.54 13.82
N VAL A 186 -0.26 -26.71 14.57
CA VAL A 186 0.22 -26.18 15.84
C VAL A 186 -0.69 -26.66 16.97
N ALA A 187 -0.13 -26.94 18.12
CA ALA A 187 -0.90 -27.41 19.29
C ALA A 187 -1.83 -26.30 19.87
N SER A 188 -1.54 -25.03 19.54
CA SER A 188 -2.32 -23.87 19.97
C SER A 188 -2.16 -22.75 18.95
N PRO A 189 -3.22 -21.96 18.62
CA PRO A 189 -3.17 -20.84 17.70
C PRO A 189 -2.46 -19.60 18.30
N ARG A 190 -1.42 -19.81 19.08
CA ARG A 190 -0.57 -18.75 19.65
C ARG A 190 0.39 -18.22 18.60
N LEU A 191 0.62 -16.91 18.60
CA LEU A 191 1.51 -16.23 17.67
C LEU A 191 2.91 -16.85 17.64
N ASP A 192 3.49 -17.21 18.80
CA ASP A 192 4.81 -17.84 18.88
C ASP A 192 4.86 -19.22 18.19
N SER A 193 3.78 -19.99 18.29
CA SER A 193 3.70 -21.31 17.65
C SER A 193 3.51 -21.22 16.14
N VAL A 194 2.62 -20.30 15.71
CA VAL A 194 2.33 -20.06 14.29
C VAL A 194 3.53 -19.44 13.59
N ALA A 195 4.17 -18.42 14.19
CA ALA A 195 5.37 -17.81 13.64
C ALA A 195 6.54 -18.80 13.53
N ALA A 196 6.75 -19.65 14.53
CA ALA A 196 7.77 -20.72 14.48
C ALA A 196 7.53 -21.66 13.30
N LEU A 197 6.28 -22.07 13.06
CA LEU A 197 5.91 -22.92 11.93
C LEU A 197 6.12 -22.24 10.58
N ILE A 198 5.58 -21.03 10.40
CA ILE A 198 5.62 -20.29 9.13
C ILE A 198 7.06 -19.98 8.71
N PHE A 199 7.88 -19.52 9.65
CA PHE A 199 9.26 -19.09 9.38
C PHE A 199 10.31 -20.21 9.55
N GLY A 200 9.87 -21.43 9.89
CA GLY A 200 10.80 -22.56 10.12
C GLY A 200 11.80 -22.30 11.24
N LEU A 201 11.41 -21.59 12.30
CA LEU A 201 12.26 -21.18 13.42
C LEU A 201 11.98 -22.01 14.67
N PRO A 202 12.99 -22.18 15.55
CA PRO A 202 12.75 -22.63 16.92
C PRO A 202 11.78 -21.66 17.60
N ARG A 203 10.84 -22.20 18.41
CA ARG A 203 9.83 -21.39 19.09
C ARG A 203 10.42 -20.26 19.95
N LYS A 204 11.56 -20.51 20.59
CA LYS A 204 12.30 -19.51 21.37
C LYS A 204 12.75 -18.31 20.54
N ASP A 205 13.20 -18.58 19.30
CA ASP A 205 13.64 -17.53 18.38
C ASP A 205 12.44 -16.74 17.83
N ALA A 206 11.32 -17.41 17.59
CA ALA A 206 10.07 -16.75 17.22
C ALA A 206 9.59 -15.82 18.34
N GLN A 207 9.62 -16.26 19.59
CA GLN A 207 9.28 -15.44 20.76
C GLN A 207 10.17 -14.19 20.86
N ALA A 208 11.49 -14.35 20.74
CA ALA A 208 12.43 -13.24 20.80
C ALA A 208 12.20 -12.20 19.67
N ARG A 209 11.77 -12.64 18.48
CA ARG A 209 11.40 -11.74 17.38
C ARG A 209 10.09 -11.01 17.63
N ILE A 210 9.09 -11.69 18.19
CA ILE A 210 7.80 -11.10 18.57
C ILE A 210 8.02 -10.01 19.63
N GLU A 211 8.76 -10.30 20.69
CA GLU A 211 9.06 -9.35 21.77
C GLU A 211 9.81 -8.10 21.29
N LYS A 212 10.59 -8.24 20.21
CA LYS A 212 11.27 -7.12 19.53
C LYS A 212 10.38 -6.35 18.54
N GLY A 213 9.10 -6.72 18.41
CA GLY A 213 8.16 -6.08 17.47
C GLY A 213 8.47 -6.36 15.99
N LEU A 214 9.18 -7.44 15.68
CA LEU A 214 9.54 -7.84 14.31
C LEU A 214 8.49 -8.72 13.64
N VAL A 215 7.43 -9.09 14.36
CA VAL A 215 6.32 -9.90 13.86
C VAL A 215 5.05 -9.06 13.87
N PHE A 216 4.36 -9.05 12.75
CA PHE A 216 3.16 -8.26 12.53
C PHE A 216 1.94 -9.17 12.40
N VAL A 217 0.85 -8.80 13.03
CA VAL A 217 -0.46 -9.42 12.87
C VAL A 217 -1.39 -8.37 12.28
N ASN A 218 -1.98 -8.65 11.13
CA ASN A 218 -2.81 -7.68 10.38
C ASN A 218 -2.10 -6.31 10.23
N ASN A 219 -0.82 -6.34 9.84
CA ASN A 219 0.05 -5.18 9.61
C ASN A 219 0.34 -4.31 10.87
N THR A 220 0.01 -4.82 12.07
CA THR A 220 0.34 -4.15 13.34
C THR A 220 1.38 -4.97 14.09
N PRO A 221 2.49 -4.35 14.60
CA PRO A 221 3.48 -5.06 15.38
C PRO A 221 2.82 -5.68 16.61
N CYS A 222 2.99 -6.99 16.78
CA CYS A 222 2.53 -7.68 17.98
C CYS A 222 3.73 -8.06 18.83
N MET A 223 3.77 -7.60 20.09
CA MET A 223 4.87 -7.87 21.02
C MET A 223 4.55 -8.98 22.04
N LYS A 224 3.36 -9.60 21.92
CA LYS A 224 2.90 -10.63 22.86
C LYS A 224 2.97 -12.01 22.21
N PRO A 225 3.95 -12.89 22.59
CA PRO A 225 4.08 -14.23 22.02
C PRO A 225 2.84 -15.13 22.20
N GLU A 226 2.09 -14.89 23.25
CA GLU A 226 0.86 -15.63 23.60
C GLU A 226 -0.40 -15.14 22.88
N HIS A 227 -0.29 -14.08 22.05
CA HIS A 227 -1.42 -13.55 21.29
C HIS A 227 -2.08 -14.66 20.47
N GLN A 228 -3.41 -14.76 20.56
CA GLN A 228 -4.21 -15.73 19.80
C GLN A 228 -4.47 -15.18 18.40
N ILE A 229 -4.23 -16.00 17.36
CA ILE A 229 -4.45 -15.67 15.96
C ILE A 229 -5.77 -16.30 15.49
#